data_15476265ea3008f322151c2c3d465ee8
#
_entry.id   15476265ea3008f322151c2c3d465ee8
#
_cell.length_a   1.000
_cell.length_b   1.000
_cell.length_c   1.000
_cell.angle_alpha   90.00
_cell.angle_beta   90.00
_cell.angle_gamma   90.00
#
_symmetry.space_group_name_H-M   'P 1'
#
loop_
_entity.id
_entity.type
_entity.pdbx_description
1 polymer ?
#
loop_
_entity_poly.entity_id
_entity_poly.type
_entity_poly.pdbx_seq_one_letter_code
_entity_poly.pdbx_strand_id
1 'polypeptide(L)'
;MGLLGLRHLALNVRDPQASKRFYCDCFGMSVVWEPDPDNVYLSSGPDNLALHRNAAAGAGALDHMGFIVETRDDVDEYARRFAALGVTIAAAVKDHRDGSRSFYCLDPDGLRIQVLFEPTLSTQKIR
;
A
#
# COMPACT_ATOMS: atom_id res chain seq x y z
N MET A 1 -18.29 1.93 23.27
CA MET A 1 -17.57 2.52 22.15
C MET A 1 -16.82 1.43 21.40
N GLY A 2 -17.01 1.36 20.08
CA GLY A 2 -16.40 0.31 19.29
C GLY A 2 -15.39 0.86 18.28
N LEU A 3 -14.27 1.40 18.74
CA LEU A 3 -13.21 1.84 17.85
C LEU A 3 -12.58 0.63 17.16
N LEU A 4 -12.56 0.63 15.84
CA LEU A 4 -11.99 -0.46 15.05
C LEU A 4 -10.54 -0.22 14.62
N GLY A 5 -10.04 1.00 14.80
CA GLY A 5 -8.67 1.34 14.49
C GLY A 5 -8.52 2.23 13.27
N LEU A 6 -7.27 2.53 12.92
CA LEU A 6 -6.94 3.35 11.76
C LEU A 6 -7.04 2.50 10.49
N ARG A 7 -8.06 2.72 9.66
CA ARG A 7 -8.33 1.89 8.49
C ARG A 7 -8.70 2.67 7.23
N HIS A 8 -8.64 4.00 7.28
CA HIS A 8 -8.94 4.84 6.12
C HIS A 8 -7.78 5.80 5.88
N LEU A 9 -7.31 5.87 4.64
CA LEU A 9 -6.28 6.78 4.21
C LEU A 9 -6.72 7.42 2.89
N ALA A 10 -6.55 8.73 2.77
CA ALA A 10 -6.84 9.44 1.53
C ALA A 10 -5.56 10.04 0.96
N LEU A 11 -5.32 9.81 -0.32
CA LEU A 11 -4.17 10.32 -1.05
C LEU A 11 -4.61 11.29 -2.14
N ASN A 12 -3.87 12.37 -2.27
CA ASN A 12 -3.94 13.20 -3.47
C ASN A 12 -3.00 12.60 -4.51
N VAL A 13 -3.52 12.32 -5.70
CA VAL A 13 -2.79 11.65 -6.77
C VAL A 13 -2.95 12.44 -8.08
N ARG A 14 -1.96 12.33 -8.97
CA ARG A 14 -2.03 13.03 -10.26
C ARG A 14 -3.02 12.38 -11.21
N ASP A 15 -3.06 11.06 -11.24
CA ASP A 15 -3.95 10.30 -12.12
C ASP A 15 -4.58 9.14 -11.33
N PRO A 16 -5.82 9.31 -10.82
CA PRO A 16 -6.49 8.25 -10.05
C PRO A 16 -6.63 6.93 -10.79
N GLN A 17 -6.76 6.97 -12.13
CA GLN A 17 -6.87 5.74 -12.90
C GLN A 17 -5.56 4.97 -12.94
N ALA A 18 -4.43 5.65 -13.06
CA ALA A 18 -3.11 5.03 -12.98
C ALA A 18 -2.85 4.47 -11.58
N SER A 19 -3.18 5.23 -10.55
CA SER A 19 -3.04 4.78 -9.16
C SER A 19 -3.95 3.60 -8.86
N LYS A 20 -5.19 3.63 -9.34
CA LYS A 20 -6.12 2.50 -9.20
C LYS A 20 -5.52 1.22 -9.79
N ARG A 21 -5.02 1.28 -11.02
CA ARG A 21 -4.38 0.13 -11.66
C ARG A 21 -3.21 -0.38 -10.84
N PHE A 22 -2.38 0.52 -10.35
CA PHE A 22 -1.21 0.15 -9.53
C PHE A 22 -1.63 -0.63 -8.28
N TYR A 23 -2.53 -0.08 -7.48
CA TYR A 23 -2.92 -0.71 -6.22
C TYR A 23 -3.74 -1.99 -6.43
N CYS A 24 -4.57 -2.05 -7.47
CA CYS A 24 -5.29 -3.27 -7.80
C CYS A 24 -4.35 -4.36 -8.32
N ASP A 25 -3.44 -4.04 -9.20
CA ASP A 25 -2.55 -5.03 -9.82
C ASP A 25 -1.45 -5.50 -8.87
N CYS A 26 -0.89 -4.60 -8.07
CA CYS A 26 0.22 -4.92 -7.18
C CYS A 26 -0.24 -5.51 -5.85
N PHE A 27 -1.33 -4.99 -5.28
CA PHE A 27 -1.77 -5.36 -3.94
C PHE A 27 -3.11 -6.10 -3.91
N GLY A 28 -3.71 -6.35 -5.07
CA GLY A 28 -4.97 -7.08 -5.13
C GLY A 28 -6.15 -6.32 -4.54
N MET A 29 -6.06 -4.99 -4.44
CA MET A 29 -7.16 -4.19 -3.93
C MET A 29 -8.33 -4.22 -4.91
N SER A 30 -9.54 -4.06 -4.38
CA SER A 30 -10.77 -4.02 -5.15
C SER A 30 -11.39 -2.63 -5.09
N VAL A 31 -12.00 -2.20 -6.19
CA VAL A 31 -12.77 -0.95 -6.20
C VAL A 31 -14.05 -1.16 -5.40
N VAL A 32 -14.28 -0.32 -4.39
CA VAL A 32 -15.50 -0.37 -3.58
C VAL A 32 -16.43 0.81 -3.85
N TRP A 33 -15.91 1.89 -4.45
CA TRP A 33 -16.72 3.03 -4.83
C TRP A 33 -15.95 3.90 -5.83
N GLU A 34 -16.59 4.26 -6.92
CA GLU A 34 -15.99 5.13 -7.94
C GLU A 34 -17.08 5.97 -8.57
N PRO A 35 -17.42 7.13 -7.95
CA PRO A 35 -18.51 7.98 -8.45
C PRO A 35 -18.17 8.70 -9.75
N ASP A 36 -16.88 8.92 -10.01
CA ASP A 36 -16.34 9.57 -11.21
C ASP A 36 -14.87 9.18 -11.41
N PRO A 37 -14.25 9.53 -12.55
CA PRO A 37 -12.86 9.13 -12.82
C PRO A 37 -11.81 9.78 -11.92
N ASP A 38 -12.18 10.83 -11.19
CA ASP A 38 -11.25 11.60 -10.35
C ASP A 38 -11.26 11.16 -8.89
N ASN A 39 -12.21 10.31 -8.50
CA ASN A 39 -12.38 9.85 -7.13
C ASN A 39 -12.67 8.36 -7.11
N VAL A 40 -11.85 7.58 -6.40
CA VAL A 40 -12.04 6.14 -6.29
C VAL A 40 -11.64 5.66 -4.90
N TYR A 41 -12.42 4.73 -4.35
CA TYR A 41 -12.12 4.05 -3.10
C TYR A 41 -11.75 2.60 -3.39
N LEU A 42 -10.60 2.18 -2.86
CA LEU A 42 -10.10 0.81 -2.96
C LEU A 42 -10.06 0.18 -1.58
N SER A 43 -10.13 -1.16 -1.55
CA SER A 43 -10.02 -1.89 -0.29
C SER A 43 -9.29 -3.21 -0.48
N SER A 44 -8.50 -3.60 0.52
CA SER A 44 -7.92 -4.93 0.63
C SER A 44 -8.69 -5.82 1.61
N GLY A 45 -9.82 -5.32 2.13
CA GLY A 45 -10.69 -6.02 3.08
C GLY A 45 -11.03 -5.15 4.26
N PRO A 46 -10.17 -5.05 5.28
CA PRO A 46 -10.48 -4.29 6.49
C PRO A 46 -10.08 -2.81 6.42
N ASP A 47 -9.76 -2.31 5.25
CA ASP A 47 -9.25 -0.95 5.06
C ASP A 47 -9.98 -0.23 3.93
N ASN A 48 -9.64 1.05 3.75
CA ASN A 48 -10.14 1.88 2.65
C ASN A 48 -9.06 2.88 2.25
N LEU A 49 -8.66 2.83 0.99
CA LEU A 49 -7.73 3.77 0.38
C LEU A 49 -8.50 4.64 -0.60
N ALA A 50 -8.62 5.93 -0.28
CA ALA A 50 -9.27 6.90 -1.16
C ALA A 50 -8.23 7.59 -2.03
N LEU A 51 -8.49 7.67 -3.33
CA LEU A 51 -7.64 8.34 -4.29
C LEU A 51 -8.41 9.53 -4.87
N HIS A 52 -7.83 10.71 -4.77
CA HIS A 52 -8.45 11.95 -5.27
C HIS A 52 -7.48 12.65 -6.22
N ARG A 53 -7.97 13.07 -7.38
CA ARG A 53 -7.15 13.86 -8.31
C ARG A 53 -6.80 15.20 -7.68
N ASN A 54 -5.50 15.51 -7.63
CA ASN A 54 -5.02 16.79 -7.14
C ASN A 54 -3.64 17.09 -7.74
N ALA A 55 -3.48 18.29 -8.31
CA ALA A 55 -2.21 18.71 -8.87
C ALA A 55 -1.10 18.83 -7.83
N ALA A 56 -1.46 18.95 -6.54
CA ALA A 56 -0.51 19.00 -5.42
C ALA A 56 -0.14 17.61 -4.89
N ALA A 57 -0.25 16.57 -5.72
CA ALA A 57 0.12 15.21 -5.33
C ALA A 57 1.58 15.15 -4.88
N GLY A 58 1.82 14.36 -3.83
CA GLY A 58 3.15 14.20 -3.26
C GLY A 58 3.08 13.71 -1.82
N ALA A 59 4.24 13.42 -1.22
CA ALA A 59 4.29 12.81 0.10
C ALA A 59 3.86 13.77 1.22
N GLY A 60 4.22 15.03 1.15
CA GLY A 60 3.94 15.98 2.22
C GLY A 60 4.49 15.48 3.56
N ALA A 61 3.64 15.43 4.59
CA ALA A 61 3.98 14.92 5.91
C ALA A 61 4.01 13.38 5.99
N LEU A 62 3.53 12.68 4.95
CA LEU A 62 3.52 11.22 4.91
C LEU A 62 4.90 10.71 4.49
N ASP A 63 5.57 9.95 5.36
CA ASP A 63 6.85 9.33 5.04
C ASP A 63 6.65 8.13 4.13
N HIS A 64 5.81 7.20 4.55
CA HIS A 64 5.45 6.03 3.78
C HIS A 64 4.18 5.40 4.36
N MET A 65 3.59 4.47 3.61
CA MET A 65 2.55 3.61 4.15
C MET A 65 2.91 2.15 3.92
N GLY A 66 2.36 1.24 4.73
CA GLY A 66 2.73 -0.15 4.69
C GLY A 66 1.57 -1.09 4.48
N PHE A 67 1.84 -2.15 3.71
CA PHE A 67 0.95 -3.30 3.56
C PHE A 67 1.57 -4.47 4.31
N ILE A 68 0.80 -5.07 5.21
CA ILE A 68 1.26 -6.16 6.06
C ILE A 68 1.06 -7.49 5.34
N VAL A 69 2.10 -8.33 5.35
CA VAL A 69 2.03 -9.70 4.84
C VAL A 69 2.10 -10.70 5.99
N GLU A 70 1.68 -11.93 5.74
CA GLU A 70 1.57 -12.95 6.80
C GLU A 70 2.92 -13.51 7.25
N THR A 71 3.84 -13.72 6.31
CA THR A 71 5.11 -14.40 6.58
C THR A 71 6.30 -13.62 6.05
N ARG A 72 7.49 -13.95 6.59
CA ARG A 72 8.74 -13.37 6.11
C ARG A 72 9.00 -13.73 4.64
N ASP A 73 8.66 -14.95 4.23
CA ASP A 73 8.84 -15.40 2.86
C ASP A 73 7.95 -14.62 1.88
N ASP A 74 6.78 -14.18 2.32
CA ASP A 74 5.89 -13.36 1.49
C ASP A 74 6.55 -12.04 1.08
N VAL A 75 7.39 -11.46 1.94
CA VAL A 75 8.14 -10.24 1.59
C VAL A 75 9.01 -10.48 0.36
N ASP A 76 9.76 -11.58 0.34
CA ASP A 76 10.63 -11.92 -0.78
C ASP A 76 9.84 -12.22 -2.05
N GLU A 77 8.72 -12.91 -1.91
CA GLU A 77 7.85 -13.25 -3.04
C GLU A 77 7.26 -11.99 -3.67
N TYR A 78 6.75 -11.06 -2.88
CA TYR A 78 6.25 -9.78 -3.38
C TYR A 78 7.35 -8.96 -4.05
N ALA A 79 8.57 -8.96 -3.49
CA ALA A 79 9.69 -8.25 -4.08
C ALA A 79 10.01 -8.78 -5.48
N ARG A 80 10.04 -10.11 -5.64
CA ARG A 80 10.26 -10.74 -6.95
C ARG A 80 9.14 -10.41 -7.94
N ARG A 81 7.90 -10.49 -7.48
CA ARG A 81 6.73 -10.20 -8.30
C ARG A 81 6.73 -8.75 -8.77
N PHE A 82 7.02 -7.81 -7.89
CA PHE A 82 7.04 -6.38 -8.23
C PHE A 82 8.16 -6.05 -9.22
N ALA A 83 9.34 -6.66 -9.06
CA ALA A 83 10.41 -6.52 -10.03
C ALA A 83 9.98 -7.01 -11.42
N ALA A 84 9.29 -8.14 -11.48
CA ALA A 84 8.78 -8.69 -12.74
C ALA A 84 7.70 -7.80 -13.36
N LEU A 85 6.92 -7.08 -12.56
CA LEU A 85 5.89 -6.15 -13.04
C LEU A 85 6.45 -4.77 -13.41
N GLY A 86 7.75 -4.55 -13.23
CA GLY A 86 8.37 -3.26 -13.53
C GLY A 86 8.13 -2.18 -12.49
N VAL A 87 7.73 -2.57 -11.27
CA VAL A 87 7.56 -1.62 -10.17
C VAL A 87 8.94 -1.16 -9.69
N THR A 88 9.11 0.13 -9.45
CA THR A 88 10.36 0.68 -8.94
C THR A 88 10.56 0.27 -7.49
N ILE A 89 11.67 -0.41 -7.20
CA ILE A 89 12.05 -0.80 -5.84
C ILE A 89 12.94 0.31 -5.27
N ALA A 90 12.46 0.96 -4.21
CA ALA A 90 13.16 2.08 -3.58
C ALA A 90 14.19 1.60 -2.55
N ALA A 91 13.95 0.45 -1.91
CA ALA A 91 14.89 -0.17 -0.98
C ALA A 91 14.69 -1.69 -1.02
N ALA A 92 15.80 -2.43 -1.13
CA ALA A 92 15.79 -3.89 -1.23
C ALA A 92 15.31 -4.52 0.09
N VAL A 93 14.92 -5.79 0.00
CA VAL A 93 14.50 -6.57 1.16
C VAL A 93 15.58 -6.54 2.25
N LYS A 94 15.16 -6.27 3.47
CA LYS A 94 16.04 -6.13 4.63
C LYS A 94 15.34 -6.61 5.89
N ASP A 95 16.08 -7.29 6.75
CA ASP A 95 15.67 -7.59 8.12
C ASP A 95 16.00 -6.40 9.02
N HIS A 96 15.08 -6.06 9.91
CA HIS A 96 15.24 -4.97 10.87
C HIS A 96 15.42 -5.53 12.28
N ARG A 97 16.01 -4.73 13.16
CA ARG A 97 16.34 -5.15 14.53
C ARG A 97 15.11 -5.43 15.40
N ASP A 98 13.93 -4.94 15.01
CA ASP A 98 12.67 -5.21 15.71
C ASP A 98 12.04 -6.57 15.33
N GLY A 99 12.72 -7.33 14.47
CA GLY A 99 12.21 -8.61 13.98
C GLY A 99 11.42 -8.51 12.70
N SER A 100 11.18 -7.30 12.19
CA SER A 100 10.46 -7.12 10.92
C SER A 100 11.36 -7.38 9.72
N ARG A 101 10.72 -7.65 8.58
CA ARG A 101 11.38 -7.80 7.28
C ARG A 101 10.54 -7.05 6.26
N SER A 102 11.17 -6.24 5.43
CA SER A 102 10.43 -5.39 4.50
C SER A 102 11.26 -4.99 3.29
N PHE A 103 10.57 -4.48 2.27
CA PHE A 103 11.17 -3.70 1.20
C PHE A 103 10.27 -2.50 0.91
N TYR A 104 10.78 -1.55 0.15
CA TYR A 104 10.03 -0.37 -0.26
C TYR A 104 9.93 -0.32 -1.78
N CYS A 105 8.75 0.03 -2.29
CA CYS A 105 8.54 0.35 -3.69
C CYS A 105 7.95 1.76 -3.82
N LEU A 106 7.83 2.24 -5.04
CA LEU A 106 7.21 3.53 -5.33
C LEU A 106 5.91 3.33 -6.08
N ASP A 107 4.88 4.09 -5.68
CA ASP A 107 3.65 4.16 -6.45
C ASP A 107 3.81 5.10 -7.66
N PRO A 108 2.78 5.27 -8.51
CA PRO A 108 2.89 6.14 -9.70
C PRO A 108 3.22 7.61 -9.39
N ASP A 109 2.93 8.09 -8.19
CA ASP A 109 3.24 9.46 -7.77
C ASP A 109 4.57 9.57 -7.01
N GLY A 110 5.33 8.47 -6.91
CA GLY A 110 6.59 8.43 -6.19
C GLY A 110 6.43 8.27 -4.68
N LEU A 111 5.24 7.94 -4.19
CA LEU A 111 5.00 7.66 -2.78
C LEU A 111 5.66 6.33 -2.39
N ARG A 112 6.35 6.33 -1.26
CA ARG A 112 6.99 5.11 -0.75
C ARG A 112 5.97 4.19 -0.11
N ILE A 113 5.95 2.95 -0.59
CA ILE A 113 5.09 1.88 -0.10
C ILE A 113 5.98 0.78 0.48
N GLN A 114 5.72 0.41 1.71
CA GLN A 114 6.43 -0.67 2.37
C GLN A 114 5.61 -1.96 2.30
N VAL A 115 6.25 -3.06 1.91
CA VAL A 115 5.68 -4.40 2.08
C VAL A 115 6.39 -5.01 3.28
N LEU A 116 5.63 -5.38 4.30
CA LEU A 116 6.16 -5.55 5.65
C LEU A 116 5.61 -6.81 6.32
N PHE A 117 6.52 -7.68 6.75
CA PHE A 117 6.25 -8.64 7.82
C PHE A 117 6.66 -7.99 9.14
N GLU A 118 5.72 -7.88 10.08
CA GLU A 118 5.97 -7.30 11.39
C GLU A 118 5.37 -8.23 12.44
N PRO A 119 6.19 -8.78 13.39
CA PRO A 119 5.74 -9.85 14.28
C PRO A 119 4.47 -9.55 15.08
N THR A 120 4.27 -8.29 15.47
CA THR A 120 3.10 -7.92 16.28
C THR A 120 1.83 -7.71 15.45
N LEU A 121 1.97 -7.48 14.13
CA LEU A 121 0.84 -7.23 13.23
C LEU A 121 0.52 -8.45 12.37
N SER A 122 1.54 -9.12 11.82
CA SER A 122 1.36 -10.23 10.88
C SER A 122 0.66 -11.44 11.49
N THR A 123 0.70 -11.57 12.82
CA THR A 123 0.05 -12.66 13.54
C THR A 123 -1.35 -12.31 14.03
N GLN A 124 -1.79 -11.07 13.86
CA GLN A 124 -3.12 -10.66 14.29
C GLN A 124 -4.20 -11.14 13.32
N LYS A 125 -5.35 -11.49 13.87
CA LYS A 125 -6.54 -11.80 13.07
C LYS A 125 -7.38 -10.54 12.95
N ILE A 126 -7.57 -10.07 11.71
CA ILE A 126 -8.38 -8.90 11.40
C ILE A 126 -9.76 -9.39 10.97
N ARG A 127 -10.81 -8.82 11.53
CA ARG A 127 -12.19 -9.17 11.23
C ARG A 127 -12.82 -8.18 10.27
#